data_5ad9a9510927aab931a37eaa9eddae08
#
_entry.id   5ad9a9510927aab931a37eaa9eddae08
#
_cell.length_a   1.000
_cell.length_b   1.000
_cell.length_c   1.000
_cell.angle_alpha   90.00
_cell.angle_beta   90.00
_cell.angle_gamma   90.00
#
_symmetry.space_group_name_H-M   'P 1'
#
loop_
_entity.id
_entity.type
_entity.pdbx_description
1 polymer ?
#
loop_
_entity_poly.entity_id
_entity_poly.type
_entity_poly.pdbx_seq_one_letter_code
_entity_poly.pdbx_strand_id
1 'polypeptide(L)'
;KIKNLDIKTGQSNIALLNTGEAMRYGIRAGDKIRINWLKKSIIAEANTTTKRVKPGQVGLYKDIWEKTKIPSNTIVEVSFLERAKSVQAIKKRLLGKKLTYQDFYQIFSDIANGVLTRTETTYFVAASFMHEYTDQDLYYMTKAMAETGEILKFPGMVVDKHSVGGLAGNRTTMVVIPILASLGLTIPKTSSRAITSPAGTSDTMEVLAPVSFSPAEIKKIVKKTNGCLIWGGGLNLAPADDKILKVSYPLSLEPYDKMLVSIMAKKVATSVTHLVIDMPVGKTTKIPNMKIARELERKFKYIARRFKIKIKVIMIQTEDPVGMGVGPSLEARDVLRVLQQKDNYPADLANKSIHLAGELLELCGKAKKGKGAGMAWQVLESGAAWKKMQEIIKAQGGNHNIDPNEIVIGACKKYYTAKKSGRINFTNNKVINIVARILGAPSDKLAGIYLNKEYDDHVKKGERLFTLYARNKEKLRLADIALQKQIIFRIGK
;
A
#
# COMPACT_ATOMS: atom_id res chain seq x y z
N LYS A 1 29.42 22.33 12.89
CA LYS A 1 28.18 23.11 12.73
C LYS A 1 27.34 22.59 11.56
N ILE A 2 26.02 22.55 11.68
CA ILE A 2 25.11 22.16 10.61
C ILE A 2 24.97 23.23 9.56
N LYS A 3 25.00 22.82 8.29
CA LYS A 3 24.61 23.61 7.12
C LYS A 3 23.48 22.90 6.37
N ASN A 4 22.32 23.54 6.28
CA ASN A 4 21.21 22.99 5.53
C ASN A 4 21.42 23.19 4.02
N LEU A 5 21.30 22.10 3.28
CA LEU A 5 21.46 22.07 1.82
C LEU A 5 20.07 21.86 1.18
N ASP A 6 19.74 22.66 0.16
CA ASP A 6 18.48 22.50 -0.58
C ASP A 6 18.62 21.44 -1.68
N ILE A 7 19.03 20.23 -1.29
CA ILE A 7 19.17 19.07 -2.17
C ILE A 7 18.29 17.96 -1.61
N LYS A 8 17.40 17.43 -2.44
CA LYS A 8 16.48 16.34 -2.10
C LYS A 8 16.81 15.10 -2.92
N THR A 9 17.06 13.98 -2.24
CA THR A 9 17.37 12.68 -2.89
C THR A 9 16.16 11.75 -2.93
N GLY A 10 15.18 11.97 -2.04
CA GLY A 10 13.95 11.19 -1.93
C GLY A 10 14.12 9.78 -1.35
N GLN A 11 15.34 9.37 -1.00
CA GLN A 11 15.59 7.97 -0.63
C GLN A 11 16.38 7.75 0.65
N SER A 12 17.44 8.49 0.89
CA SER A 12 18.38 8.24 1.99
C SER A 12 18.65 9.52 2.78
N ASN A 13 18.88 9.35 4.07
CA ASN A 13 19.45 10.42 4.87
C ASN A 13 20.92 10.58 4.44
N ILE A 14 21.25 11.65 3.76
CA ILE A 14 22.61 11.94 3.29
C ILE A 14 23.16 13.15 4.03
N ALA A 15 24.38 12.99 4.57
CA ALA A 15 25.16 14.06 5.15
C ALA A 15 26.43 14.30 4.33
N LEU A 16 26.75 15.56 4.07
CA LEU A 16 27.90 15.98 3.28
C LEU A 16 29.00 16.47 4.21
N LEU A 17 30.17 15.85 4.14
CA LEU A 17 31.35 16.19 4.92
C LEU A 17 32.43 16.83 4.01
N ASN A 18 33.29 17.65 4.62
CA ASN A 18 34.48 18.11 3.92
C ASN A 18 35.42 16.93 3.66
N THR A 19 35.93 16.79 2.43
CA THR A 19 36.76 15.64 2.04
C THR A 19 38.02 15.50 2.89
N GLY A 20 38.75 16.60 3.15
CA GLY A 20 39.97 16.55 3.97
C GLY A 20 39.69 16.19 5.45
N GLU A 21 38.55 16.67 5.97
CA GLU A 21 38.13 16.34 7.33
C GLU A 21 37.65 14.88 7.42
N ALA A 22 36.85 14.41 6.46
CA ALA A 22 36.37 13.02 6.40
C ALA A 22 37.56 12.03 6.34
N MET A 23 38.58 12.31 5.49
CA MET A 23 39.80 11.49 5.42
C MET A 23 40.54 11.44 6.74
N ARG A 24 40.65 12.58 7.45
CA ARG A 24 41.32 12.66 8.75
C ARG A 24 40.67 11.76 9.81
N TYR A 25 39.33 11.58 9.74
CA TYR A 25 38.57 10.72 10.64
C TYR A 25 38.30 9.32 10.08
N GLY A 26 38.90 8.95 8.95
CA GLY A 26 38.74 7.64 8.33
C GLY A 26 37.35 7.39 7.74
N ILE A 27 36.54 8.43 7.54
CA ILE A 27 35.19 8.33 6.97
C ILE A 27 35.27 8.41 5.44
N ARG A 28 34.67 7.45 4.76
CA ARG A 28 34.60 7.39 3.30
C ARG A 28 33.18 7.70 2.82
N ALA A 29 33.07 8.15 1.57
CA ALA A 29 31.75 8.25 0.94
C ALA A 29 31.06 6.89 0.89
N GLY A 30 29.80 6.86 1.31
CA GLY A 30 28.99 5.63 1.47
C GLY A 30 29.00 5.05 2.88
N ASP A 31 29.91 5.47 3.77
CA ASP A 31 29.90 5.01 5.15
C ASP A 31 28.68 5.54 5.93
N LYS A 32 28.21 4.75 6.89
CA LYS A 32 27.18 5.20 7.82
C LYS A 32 27.80 5.94 9.01
N ILE A 33 27.27 7.11 9.27
CA ILE A 33 27.66 7.96 10.38
C ILE A 33 26.46 8.27 11.26
N ARG A 34 26.70 8.46 12.54
CA ARG A 34 25.71 8.96 13.48
C ARG A 34 25.98 10.44 13.72
N ILE A 35 24.94 11.24 13.62
CA ILE A 35 24.96 12.67 13.90
C ILE A 35 24.13 12.89 15.16
N ASN A 36 24.77 13.32 16.24
CA ASN A 36 24.17 13.56 17.55
C ASN A 36 24.03 15.07 17.81
N TRP A 37 22.89 15.49 18.35
CA TRP A 37 22.67 16.87 18.82
C TRP A 37 21.68 16.86 19.97
N LEU A 38 21.98 17.57 21.04
CA LEU A 38 21.21 17.55 22.27
C LEU A 38 20.98 16.09 22.73
N LYS A 39 19.71 15.70 22.90
CA LYS A 39 19.30 14.31 23.22
C LYS A 39 18.79 13.53 22.00
N LYS A 40 19.08 14.00 20.79
CA LYS A 40 18.60 13.40 19.53
C LYS A 40 19.77 12.89 18.70
N SER A 41 19.50 11.90 17.86
CA SER A 41 20.47 11.42 16.89
C SER A 41 19.78 11.03 15.58
N ILE A 42 20.56 11.01 14.50
CA ILE A 42 20.14 10.46 13.21
C ILE A 42 21.31 9.70 12.57
N ILE A 43 20.99 8.61 11.88
CA ILE A 43 21.95 7.90 11.04
C ILE A 43 21.83 8.42 9.63
N ALA A 44 22.96 8.77 9.03
CA ALA A 44 23.07 9.26 7.67
C ALA A 44 24.18 8.54 6.91
N GLU A 45 24.10 8.53 5.60
CA GLU A 45 25.16 8.11 4.71
C GLU A 45 26.07 9.30 4.46
N ALA A 46 27.38 9.13 4.68
CA ALA A 46 28.37 10.16 4.44
C ALA A 46 28.65 10.30 2.96
N ASN A 47 28.58 11.52 2.45
CA ASN A 47 29.15 11.90 1.16
C ASN A 47 30.21 12.97 1.40
N THR A 48 31.14 13.16 0.48
CA THR A 48 32.24 14.09 0.65
C THR A 48 32.27 15.18 -0.42
N THR A 49 32.79 16.34 -0.06
CA THR A 49 32.95 17.51 -0.97
C THR A 49 34.15 18.35 -0.60
N THR A 50 34.79 18.92 -1.59
CA THR A 50 35.89 19.88 -1.37
C THR A 50 35.39 21.33 -1.26
N LYS A 51 34.20 21.65 -1.83
CA LYS A 51 33.77 23.05 -1.99
C LYS A 51 32.49 23.43 -1.23
N ARG A 52 31.53 22.49 -1.10
CA ARG A 52 30.17 22.80 -0.61
C ARG A 52 30.09 22.95 0.91
N VAL A 53 30.98 22.29 1.63
CA VAL A 53 31.02 22.25 3.10
C VAL A 53 32.46 22.51 3.56
N LYS A 54 32.66 23.48 4.43
CA LYS A 54 33.96 23.81 5.01
C LYS A 54 34.33 22.82 6.14
N PRO A 55 35.61 22.67 6.50
CA PRO A 55 35.99 21.96 7.72
C PRO A 55 35.21 22.47 8.94
N GLY A 56 34.83 21.57 9.85
CA GLY A 56 33.96 21.88 11.00
C GLY A 56 32.49 22.05 10.69
N GLN A 57 32.06 21.79 9.43
CA GLN A 57 30.66 21.85 9.02
C GLN A 57 30.17 20.50 8.50
N VAL A 58 28.91 20.19 8.79
CA VAL A 58 28.16 19.05 8.22
C VAL A 58 27.00 19.58 7.42
N GLY A 59 26.98 19.27 6.13
CA GLY A 59 25.86 19.59 5.25
C GLY A 59 24.75 18.55 5.38
N LEU A 60 23.55 18.95 5.70
CA LEU A 60 22.39 18.07 5.71
C LEU A 60 21.52 18.30 4.49
N TYR A 61 21.18 17.22 3.79
CA TYR A 61 20.24 17.27 2.68
C TYR A 61 18.81 17.51 3.20
N LYS A 62 17.96 18.02 2.33
CA LYS A 62 16.59 18.45 2.63
C LYS A 62 15.77 17.36 3.31
N ASP A 63 15.95 16.11 2.87
CA ASP A 63 15.28 14.93 3.47
C ASP A 63 15.57 14.76 4.97
N ILE A 64 16.76 15.17 5.44
CA ILE A 64 17.11 15.11 6.88
C ILE A 64 16.53 16.31 7.63
N TRP A 65 16.78 17.54 7.18
CA TRP A 65 16.40 18.70 7.97
C TRP A 65 14.87 18.93 7.96
N GLU A 66 14.13 18.55 6.91
CA GLU A 66 12.67 18.52 6.92
C GLU A 66 12.13 17.56 8.00
N LYS A 67 12.77 16.38 8.14
CA LYS A 67 12.39 15.37 9.12
C LYS A 67 12.79 15.74 10.55
N THR A 68 13.97 16.27 10.74
CA THR A 68 14.55 16.54 12.07
C THR A 68 14.25 17.96 12.56
N LYS A 69 13.97 18.87 11.63
CA LYS A 69 13.83 20.32 11.89
C LYS A 69 15.01 20.92 12.65
N ILE A 70 16.22 20.35 12.44
CA ILE A 70 17.43 20.82 13.10
C ILE A 70 17.81 22.20 12.56
N PRO A 71 18.00 23.22 13.41
CA PRO A 71 18.36 24.54 12.95
C PRO A 71 19.76 24.57 12.33
N SER A 72 19.96 25.45 11.35
CA SER A 72 21.29 25.75 10.83
C SER A 72 22.21 26.24 11.96
N ASN A 73 23.50 25.98 11.81
CA ASN A 73 24.55 26.31 12.81
C ASN A 73 24.47 25.54 14.14
N THR A 74 23.52 24.59 14.31
CA THR A 74 23.53 23.70 15.48
C THR A 74 24.86 22.96 15.54
N ILE A 75 25.45 22.91 16.72
CA ILE A 75 26.64 22.10 16.98
C ILE A 75 26.23 20.65 17.08
N VAL A 76 26.91 19.77 16.35
CA VAL A 76 26.67 18.33 16.34
C VAL A 76 27.96 17.58 16.52
N GLU A 77 27.84 16.40 17.07
CA GLU A 77 28.90 15.39 17.10
C GLU A 77 28.65 14.40 15.96
N VAL A 78 29.71 14.04 15.23
CA VAL A 78 29.67 13.02 14.18
C VAL A 78 30.54 11.87 14.61
N SER A 79 29.95 10.67 14.67
CA SER A 79 30.69 9.45 15.00
C SER A 79 30.51 8.42 13.90
N PHE A 80 31.52 7.59 13.72
CA PHE A 80 31.45 6.43 12.84
C PHE A 80 30.44 5.43 13.41
N LEU A 81 29.68 4.78 12.53
CA LEU A 81 28.76 3.73 12.93
C LEU A 81 29.45 2.37 12.73
N GLU A 82 29.65 1.63 13.81
CA GLU A 82 30.17 0.28 13.75
C GLU A 82 29.28 -0.62 12.86
N ARG A 83 29.90 -1.66 12.29
CA ARG A 83 29.18 -2.60 11.43
C ARG A 83 28.05 -3.26 12.20
N ALA A 84 26.84 -3.21 11.65
CA ALA A 84 25.64 -3.78 12.26
C ALA A 84 25.80 -5.28 12.52
N LYS A 85 25.43 -5.73 13.73
CA LYS A 85 25.42 -7.17 14.07
C LYS A 85 24.52 -7.98 13.16
N SER A 86 23.42 -7.40 12.65
CA SER A 86 22.50 -7.99 11.66
C SER A 86 23.17 -8.40 10.35
N VAL A 87 24.31 -7.81 9.98
CA VAL A 87 25.10 -8.22 8.79
C VAL A 87 25.56 -9.66 8.91
N GLN A 88 25.90 -10.15 10.12
CA GLN A 88 26.25 -11.55 10.30
C GLN A 88 25.03 -12.48 10.13
N ALA A 89 23.84 -12.05 10.57
CA ALA A 89 22.60 -12.79 10.34
C ALA A 89 22.26 -12.83 8.84
N ILE A 90 22.44 -11.73 8.10
CA ILE A 90 22.26 -11.70 6.64
C ILE A 90 23.23 -12.69 5.97
N LYS A 91 24.51 -12.72 6.36
CA LYS A 91 25.48 -13.69 5.84
C LYS A 91 25.06 -15.13 6.13
N LYS A 92 24.61 -15.43 7.38
CA LYS A 92 24.06 -16.76 7.70
C LYS A 92 22.95 -17.16 6.74
N ARG A 93 22.01 -16.23 6.46
CA ARG A 93 20.87 -16.51 5.54
C ARG A 93 21.31 -16.72 4.11
N LEU A 94 22.26 -15.94 3.59
CA LEU A 94 22.84 -16.12 2.26
C LEU A 94 23.48 -17.49 2.07
N LEU A 95 24.06 -18.05 3.16
CA LEU A 95 24.64 -19.40 3.21
C LEU A 95 23.60 -20.50 3.51
N GLY A 96 22.29 -20.21 3.44
CA GLY A 96 21.22 -21.16 3.69
C GLY A 96 21.04 -21.58 5.16
N LYS A 97 21.73 -20.95 6.09
CA LYS A 97 21.59 -21.27 7.52
C LYS A 97 20.30 -20.71 8.10
N LYS A 98 19.71 -21.44 9.05
CA LYS A 98 18.51 -21.01 9.78
C LYS A 98 18.81 -19.77 10.63
N LEU A 99 17.83 -18.85 10.68
CA LEU A 99 17.86 -17.68 11.53
C LEU A 99 16.97 -17.87 12.76
N THR A 100 17.40 -17.32 13.88
CA THR A 100 16.58 -17.23 15.10
C THR A 100 15.62 -16.03 15.02
N TYR A 101 14.64 -15.98 15.93
CA TYR A 101 13.81 -14.78 16.07
C TYR A 101 14.66 -13.52 16.31
N GLN A 102 15.70 -13.61 17.15
CA GLN A 102 16.58 -12.48 17.46
C GLN A 102 17.35 -12.00 16.23
N ASP A 103 17.81 -12.93 15.36
CA ASP A 103 18.44 -12.56 14.09
C ASP A 103 17.49 -11.74 13.20
N PHE A 104 16.21 -12.18 13.04
CA PHE A 104 15.20 -11.43 12.29
C PHE A 104 14.87 -10.09 12.92
N TYR A 105 14.69 -10.04 14.26
CA TYR A 105 14.41 -8.81 14.97
C TYR A 105 15.52 -7.77 14.76
N GLN A 106 16.78 -8.19 14.87
CA GLN A 106 17.92 -7.30 14.66
C GLN A 106 17.99 -6.80 13.22
N ILE A 107 17.75 -7.68 12.22
CA ILE A 107 17.72 -7.27 10.81
C ILE A 107 16.62 -6.23 10.57
N PHE A 108 15.39 -6.48 11.01
CA PHE A 108 14.28 -5.55 10.81
C PHE A 108 14.45 -4.25 11.59
N SER A 109 14.99 -4.30 12.81
CA SER A 109 15.34 -3.12 13.59
C SER A 109 16.38 -2.26 12.88
N ASP A 110 17.45 -2.86 12.38
CA ASP A 110 18.53 -2.15 11.70
C ASP A 110 18.06 -1.58 10.35
N ILE A 111 17.18 -2.29 9.61
CA ILE A 111 16.51 -1.74 8.43
C ILE A 111 15.63 -0.55 8.84
N ALA A 112 14.76 -0.71 9.84
CA ALA A 112 13.83 0.32 10.28
C ALA A 112 14.54 1.61 10.71
N ASN A 113 15.67 1.49 11.41
CA ASN A 113 16.46 2.61 11.91
C ASN A 113 17.46 3.17 10.86
N GLY A 114 17.59 2.53 9.68
CA GLY A 114 18.51 2.97 8.62
C GLY A 114 19.98 2.70 8.92
N VAL A 115 20.24 1.76 9.82
CA VAL A 115 21.59 1.26 10.15
C VAL A 115 22.16 0.50 8.95
N LEU A 116 21.36 -0.40 8.36
CA LEU A 116 21.74 -1.12 7.15
C LEU A 116 21.72 -0.20 5.94
N THR A 117 22.73 -0.36 5.09
CA THR A 117 22.78 0.27 3.76
C THR A 117 21.73 -0.34 2.84
N ARG A 118 21.47 0.33 1.72
CA ARG A 118 20.59 -0.22 0.68
C ARG A 118 21.14 -1.53 0.14
N THR A 119 22.46 -1.64 -0.05
CA THR A 119 23.14 -2.85 -0.52
C THR A 119 22.94 -4.01 0.46
N GLU A 120 23.17 -3.83 1.76
CA GLU A 120 22.97 -4.86 2.77
C GLU A 120 21.51 -5.31 2.85
N THR A 121 20.57 -4.36 2.77
CA THR A 121 19.13 -4.67 2.68
C THR A 121 18.81 -5.47 1.41
N THR A 122 19.46 -5.16 0.27
CA THR A 122 19.30 -5.91 -0.99
C THR A 122 19.75 -7.35 -0.83
N TYR A 123 20.89 -7.60 -0.17
CA TYR A 123 21.34 -8.97 0.10
C TYR A 123 20.36 -9.76 0.97
N PHE A 124 19.79 -9.14 1.99
CA PHE A 124 18.74 -9.80 2.79
C PHE A 124 17.53 -10.16 1.93
N VAL A 125 17.11 -9.23 1.06
CA VAL A 125 16.00 -9.45 0.13
C VAL A 125 16.34 -10.57 -0.86
N ALA A 126 17.53 -10.55 -1.45
CA ALA A 126 17.97 -11.55 -2.43
C ALA A 126 18.04 -12.95 -1.83
N ALA A 127 18.48 -13.08 -0.58
CA ALA A 127 18.52 -14.38 0.11
C ALA A 127 17.16 -15.08 0.18
N SER A 128 16.05 -14.34 0.11
CA SER A 128 14.70 -14.92 0.10
C SER A 128 14.33 -15.62 -1.21
N PHE A 129 15.07 -15.38 -2.29
CA PHE A 129 14.89 -16.09 -3.57
C PHE A 129 15.79 -17.31 -3.70
N MET A 130 16.87 -17.35 -2.93
CA MET A 130 17.83 -18.45 -2.94
C MET A 130 17.40 -19.60 -2.03
N HIS A 131 16.73 -19.28 -0.93
CA HIS A 131 16.34 -20.23 0.10
C HIS A 131 14.91 -19.95 0.55
N GLU A 132 14.05 -20.97 0.51
CA GLU A 132 12.67 -20.86 1.01
C GLU A 132 12.64 -20.60 2.51
N TYR A 133 11.60 -19.90 2.95
CA TYR A 133 11.30 -19.68 4.35
C TYR A 133 10.38 -20.78 4.87
N THR A 134 10.71 -21.32 6.03
CA THR A 134 9.81 -22.21 6.77
C THR A 134 8.63 -21.41 7.35
N ASP A 135 7.55 -22.10 7.69
CA ASP A 135 6.41 -21.46 8.37
C ASP A 135 6.84 -20.77 9.67
N GLN A 136 7.83 -21.33 10.37
CA GLN A 136 8.40 -20.73 11.60
C GLN A 136 9.17 -19.43 11.28
N ASP A 137 9.94 -19.41 10.18
CA ASP A 137 10.63 -18.19 9.73
C ASP A 137 9.61 -17.08 9.41
N LEU A 138 8.53 -17.41 8.70
CA LEU A 138 7.47 -16.46 8.39
C LEU A 138 6.78 -15.89 9.63
N TYR A 139 6.58 -16.70 10.66
CA TYR A 139 6.08 -16.24 11.95
C TYR A 139 7.08 -15.29 12.62
N TYR A 140 8.38 -15.66 12.67
CA TYR A 140 9.43 -14.83 13.25
C TYR A 140 9.58 -13.49 12.52
N MET A 141 9.57 -13.52 11.20
CA MET A 141 9.61 -12.32 10.37
C MET A 141 8.42 -11.41 10.63
N THR A 142 7.21 -11.98 10.66
CA THR A 142 5.97 -11.22 10.93
C THR A 142 6.02 -10.54 12.30
N LYS A 143 6.44 -11.29 13.33
CA LYS A 143 6.57 -10.81 14.70
C LYS A 143 7.61 -9.70 14.78
N ALA A 144 8.81 -9.94 14.27
CA ALA A 144 9.92 -8.99 14.29
C ALA A 144 9.57 -7.70 13.54
N MET A 145 8.94 -7.81 12.35
CA MET A 145 8.52 -6.65 11.56
C MET A 145 7.46 -5.80 12.28
N ALA A 146 6.52 -6.43 12.97
CA ALA A 146 5.49 -5.71 13.74
C ALA A 146 6.08 -5.05 15.00
N GLU A 147 6.93 -5.77 15.75
CA GLU A 147 7.50 -5.31 17.03
C GLU A 147 8.60 -4.25 16.87
N THR A 148 9.16 -4.09 15.67
CA THR A 148 10.12 -3.01 15.36
C THR A 148 9.43 -1.70 14.98
N GLY A 149 8.11 -1.66 14.97
CA GLY A 149 7.29 -0.48 14.69
C GLY A 149 6.36 -0.11 15.84
N GLU A 150 5.52 0.88 15.56
CA GLU A 150 4.46 1.31 16.47
C GLU A 150 3.32 0.28 16.48
N ILE A 151 2.75 0.03 17.65
CA ILE A 151 1.58 -0.84 17.81
C ILE A 151 0.36 0.01 18.22
N LEU A 152 -0.64 0.05 17.35
CA LEU A 152 -1.91 0.70 17.65
C LEU A 152 -2.85 -0.30 18.31
N LYS A 153 -3.10 -0.12 19.60
CA LYS A 153 -4.05 -0.94 20.36
C LYS A 153 -5.43 -0.29 20.39
N PHE A 154 -6.44 -1.10 20.09
CA PHE A 154 -7.85 -0.76 20.23
C PHE A 154 -8.53 -1.78 21.16
N PRO A 155 -9.54 -1.37 21.96
CA PRO A 155 -10.24 -2.29 22.86
C PRO A 155 -11.18 -3.23 22.08
N GLY A 156 -11.37 -4.42 22.63
CA GLY A 156 -12.38 -5.38 22.17
C GLY A 156 -12.04 -6.05 20.84
N MET A 157 -13.07 -6.31 20.05
CA MET A 157 -12.95 -6.96 18.74
C MET A 157 -12.55 -5.95 17.68
N VAL A 158 -11.38 -6.17 17.10
CA VAL A 158 -10.84 -5.35 15.99
C VAL A 158 -10.89 -6.18 14.72
N VAL A 159 -11.59 -5.68 13.72
CA VAL A 159 -11.78 -6.39 12.45
C VAL A 159 -11.01 -5.71 11.32
N ASP A 160 -10.62 -6.48 10.32
CA ASP A 160 -10.04 -5.91 9.10
C ASP A 160 -10.30 -6.79 7.87
N LYS A 161 -10.29 -6.16 6.72
CA LYS A 161 -10.31 -6.79 5.40
C LYS A 161 -9.07 -6.37 4.62
N HIS A 162 -8.38 -7.31 4.00
CA HIS A 162 -7.22 -7.01 3.17
C HIS A 162 -7.32 -7.70 1.82
N SER A 163 -7.08 -6.98 0.73
CA SER A 163 -6.93 -7.57 -0.59
C SER A 163 -5.45 -7.79 -0.89
N VAL A 164 -5.11 -8.97 -1.40
CA VAL A 164 -3.75 -9.29 -1.87
C VAL A 164 -3.35 -8.38 -3.05
N GLY A 165 -4.34 -7.87 -3.78
CA GLY A 165 -4.14 -6.95 -4.89
C GLY A 165 -4.01 -7.64 -6.25
N GLY A 166 -3.59 -6.86 -7.26
CA GLY A 166 -3.39 -7.34 -8.63
C GLY A 166 -4.57 -7.11 -9.57
N LEU A 167 -5.73 -6.71 -9.06
CA LEU A 167 -6.85 -6.23 -9.86
C LEU A 167 -6.83 -4.72 -9.97
N ALA A 168 -7.12 -4.18 -11.14
CA ALA A 168 -7.40 -2.78 -11.33
C ALA A 168 -8.73 -2.40 -10.63
N GLY A 169 -8.87 -1.16 -10.19
CA GLY A 169 -10.02 -0.74 -9.39
C GLY A 169 -9.99 -1.40 -7.99
N ASN A 170 -10.91 -2.31 -7.72
CA ASN A 170 -11.02 -3.14 -6.50
C ASN A 170 -11.03 -2.32 -5.18
N ARG A 171 -11.83 -1.26 -5.13
CA ARG A 171 -12.00 -0.41 -3.93
C ARG A 171 -13.02 -0.96 -2.94
N THR A 172 -13.24 -2.27 -2.92
CA THR A 172 -14.15 -2.97 -1.98
C THR A 172 -13.92 -2.56 -0.52
N THR A 173 -12.68 -2.26 -0.13
CA THR A 173 -12.33 -1.81 1.22
C THR A 173 -13.12 -0.55 1.62
N MET A 174 -13.32 0.40 0.72
CA MET A 174 -14.01 1.66 1.02
C MET A 174 -15.54 1.50 1.14
N VAL A 175 -16.08 0.39 0.66
CA VAL A 175 -17.49 0.01 0.85
C VAL A 175 -17.66 -0.89 2.08
N VAL A 176 -16.76 -1.85 2.28
CA VAL A 176 -16.80 -2.79 3.42
C VAL A 176 -16.69 -2.08 4.77
N ILE A 177 -15.80 -1.08 4.88
CA ILE A 177 -15.55 -0.40 6.17
C ILE A 177 -16.79 0.29 6.72
N PRO A 178 -17.49 1.16 5.97
CA PRO A 178 -18.68 1.80 6.51
C PRO A 178 -19.81 0.82 6.78
N ILE A 179 -19.95 -0.30 6.02
CA ILE A 179 -20.91 -1.36 6.35
C ILE A 179 -20.62 -1.95 7.73
N LEU A 180 -19.39 -2.35 8.00
CA LEU A 180 -19.02 -2.98 9.28
C LEU A 180 -19.03 -1.98 10.44
N ALA A 181 -18.55 -0.77 10.23
CA ALA A 181 -18.52 0.27 11.24
C ALA A 181 -19.94 0.74 11.65
N SER A 182 -20.92 0.74 10.73
CA SER A 182 -22.32 1.05 11.04
C SER A 182 -22.97 0.01 11.96
N LEU A 183 -22.49 -1.24 11.90
CA LEU A 183 -22.91 -2.34 12.79
C LEU A 183 -22.11 -2.39 14.11
N GLY A 184 -21.33 -1.35 14.41
CA GLY A 184 -20.60 -1.23 15.67
C GLY A 184 -19.29 -2.01 15.73
N LEU A 185 -18.78 -2.56 14.63
CA LEU A 185 -17.49 -3.23 14.60
C LEU A 185 -16.34 -2.21 14.49
N THR A 186 -15.30 -2.40 15.30
CA THR A 186 -14.11 -1.54 15.25
C THR A 186 -13.20 -1.93 14.09
N ILE A 187 -13.05 -1.05 13.10
CA ILE A 187 -12.27 -1.29 11.87
C ILE A 187 -11.30 -0.14 11.56
N PRO A 188 -10.14 -0.07 12.23
CA PRO A 188 -9.12 0.96 12.01
C PRO A 188 -8.29 0.63 10.76
N LYS A 189 -8.82 0.95 9.59
CA LYS A 189 -8.19 0.56 8.33
C LYS A 189 -6.96 1.38 8.01
N THR A 190 -5.81 0.74 8.08
CA THR A 190 -4.58 1.26 7.48
C THR A 190 -4.40 0.70 6.07
N SER A 191 -4.00 1.53 5.13
CA SER A 191 -3.73 1.14 3.76
C SER A 191 -2.45 1.79 3.23
N SER A 192 -1.89 1.22 2.15
CA SER A 192 -0.74 1.80 1.45
C SER A 192 -1.21 2.78 0.37
N ARG A 193 -0.31 3.70 -0.01
CA ARG A 193 -0.36 4.34 -1.32
C ARG A 193 0.06 3.35 -2.39
N ALA A 194 -0.35 3.59 -3.62
CA ALA A 194 0.04 2.75 -4.75
C ALA A 194 1.54 2.83 -5.03
N ILE A 195 2.14 1.67 -5.28
CA ILE A 195 3.53 1.56 -5.73
C ILE A 195 3.55 1.09 -7.20
N THR A 196 2.87 0.00 -7.50
CA THR A 196 2.80 -0.60 -8.84
C THR A 196 1.43 -0.46 -9.49
N SER A 197 0.37 -0.29 -8.70
CA SER A 197 -1.00 -0.06 -9.18
C SER A 197 -1.27 1.43 -9.47
N PRO A 198 -2.32 1.78 -10.22
CA PRO A 198 -2.70 3.17 -10.49
C PRO A 198 -3.34 3.89 -9.30
N ALA A 199 -3.84 3.16 -8.30
CA ALA A 199 -4.29 3.73 -7.04
C ALA A 199 -4.18 2.71 -5.90
N GLY A 200 -3.87 3.19 -4.70
CA GLY A 200 -4.07 2.50 -3.44
C GLY A 200 -5.32 3.01 -2.73
N THR A 201 -5.82 2.30 -1.74
CA THR A 201 -7.00 2.77 -0.98
C THR A 201 -6.77 4.13 -0.34
N SER A 202 -5.54 4.43 0.11
CA SER A 202 -5.21 5.75 0.64
C SER A 202 -5.24 6.84 -0.42
N ASP A 203 -4.78 6.56 -1.66
CA ASP A 203 -4.82 7.53 -2.76
C ASP A 203 -6.27 7.87 -3.16
N THR A 204 -7.13 6.86 -3.17
CA THR A 204 -8.56 7.01 -3.47
C THR A 204 -9.29 7.73 -2.34
N MET A 205 -9.04 7.36 -1.07
CA MET A 205 -9.65 8.04 0.06
C MET A 205 -9.23 9.51 0.18
N GLU A 206 -7.99 9.83 -0.22
CA GLU A 206 -7.46 11.21 -0.20
C GLU A 206 -8.15 12.15 -1.20
N VAL A 207 -8.95 11.62 -2.13
CA VAL A 207 -9.88 12.41 -2.96
C VAL A 207 -11.03 12.96 -2.11
N LEU A 208 -11.43 12.25 -1.06
CA LEU A 208 -12.58 12.54 -0.22
C LEU A 208 -12.21 13.24 1.10
N ALA A 209 -11.08 12.85 1.70
CA ALA A 209 -10.64 13.36 3.00
C ALA A 209 -9.13 13.16 3.21
N PRO A 210 -8.48 13.92 4.09
CA PRO A 210 -7.12 13.64 4.53
C PRO A 210 -6.96 12.20 5.04
N VAL A 211 -5.75 11.62 4.83
CA VAL A 211 -5.44 10.24 5.21
C VAL A 211 -4.23 10.12 6.15
N SER A 212 -3.56 11.22 6.47
CA SER A 212 -2.36 11.24 7.32
C SER A 212 -2.67 11.82 8.69
N PHE A 213 -2.57 11.00 9.72
CA PHE A 213 -2.93 11.33 11.09
C PHE A 213 -1.90 10.75 12.07
N SER A 214 -1.77 11.36 13.23
CA SER A 214 -1.04 10.81 14.36
C SER A 214 -1.80 9.64 15.01
N PRO A 215 -1.13 8.75 15.75
CA PRO A 215 -1.78 7.67 16.51
C PRO A 215 -2.90 8.14 17.44
N ALA A 216 -2.74 9.31 18.07
CA ALA A 216 -3.74 9.90 18.96
C ALA A 216 -5.00 10.35 18.21
N GLU A 217 -4.85 10.99 17.05
CA GLU A 217 -5.96 11.40 16.19
C GLU A 217 -6.71 10.18 15.65
N ILE A 218 -6.01 9.13 15.24
CA ILE A 218 -6.63 7.89 14.76
C ILE A 218 -7.52 7.27 15.84
N LYS A 219 -7.02 7.19 17.07
CA LYS A 219 -7.82 6.67 18.20
C LYS A 219 -9.07 7.52 18.44
N LYS A 220 -8.98 8.86 18.31
CA LYS A 220 -10.16 9.76 18.42
C LYS A 220 -11.17 9.52 17.29
N ILE A 221 -10.70 9.41 16.03
CA ILE A 221 -11.55 9.12 14.87
C ILE A 221 -12.26 7.78 15.08
N VAL A 222 -11.53 6.71 15.35
CA VAL A 222 -12.09 5.36 15.52
C VAL A 222 -13.05 5.30 16.68
N LYS A 223 -12.77 5.95 17.81
CA LYS A 223 -13.69 6.04 18.94
C LYS A 223 -15.03 6.68 18.57
N LYS A 224 -15.01 7.67 17.65
CA LYS A 224 -16.21 8.39 17.22
C LYS A 224 -17.02 7.66 16.16
N THR A 225 -16.33 6.96 15.23
CA THR A 225 -16.95 6.44 14.01
C THR A 225 -16.90 4.92 13.88
N ASN A 226 -16.25 4.22 14.80
CA ASN A 226 -15.91 2.80 14.76
C ASN A 226 -14.94 2.42 13.62
N GLY A 227 -14.61 3.32 12.71
CA GLY A 227 -13.75 3.05 11.57
C GLY A 227 -12.95 4.26 11.11
N CYS A 228 -11.92 4.01 10.32
CA CYS A 228 -11.17 5.04 9.58
C CYS A 228 -10.55 4.45 8.32
N LEU A 229 -10.14 5.32 7.41
CA LEU A 229 -9.45 4.96 6.16
C LEU A 229 -8.20 5.83 6.03
N ILE A 230 -7.06 5.32 6.49
CA ILE A 230 -5.84 6.12 6.66
C ILE A 230 -4.63 5.52 5.97
N TRP A 231 -3.63 6.35 5.72
CA TRP A 231 -2.34 5.93 5.20
C TRP A 231 -1.45 5.38 6.31
N GLY A 232 -1.06 4.10 6.18
CA GLY A 232 -0.22 3.42 7.17
C GLY A 232 1.26 3.80 7.14
N GLY A 233 1.77 4.33 6.01
CA GLY A 233 3.20 4.62 5.85
C GLY A 233 3.73 5.77 6.71
N GLY A 234 2.85 6.66 7.19
CA GLY A 234 3.21 7.73 8.14
C GLY A 234 3.19 7.30 9.61
N LEU A 235 2.70 6.10 9.92
CA LEU A 235 2.44 5.63 11.29
C LEU A 235 3.55 4.78 11.89
N ASN A 236 4.60 4.53 11.13
CA ASN A 236 5.71 3.68 11.59
C ASN A 236 5.28 2.27 12.07
N LEU A 237 4.16 1.72 11.55
CA LEU A 237 3.60 0.43 11.98
C LEU A 237 4.47 -0.78 11.60
N ALA A 238 5.18 -0.68 10.50
CA ALA A 238 6.13 -1.69 10.02
C ALA A 238 7.22 -0.98 9.21
N PRO A 239 8.09 -0.19 9.87
CA PRO A 239 9.00 0.73 9.17
C PRO A 239 10.03 0.04 8.28
N ALA A 240 10.38 -1.21 8.59
CA ALA A 240 11.25 -2.02 7.77
C ALA A 240 10.60 -2.39 6.43
N ASP A 241 9.28 -2.62 6.40
CA ASP A 241 8.54 -3.04 5.22
C ASP A 241 8.65 -2.03 4.07
N ASP A 242 8.43 -0.74 4.36
CA ASP A 242 8.52 0.32 3.36
C ASP A 242 9.92 0.43 2.73
N LYS A 243 10.98 0.20 3.53
CA LYS A 243 12.36 0.21 3.05
C LYS A 243 12.68 -1.03 2.21
N ILE A 244 12.18 -2.19 2.61
CA ILE A 244 12.29 -3.45 1.87
C ILE A 244 11.57 -3.35 0.52
N LEU A 245 10.37 -2.78 0.48
CA LEU A 245 9.62 -2.56 -0.76
C LEU A 245 10.40 -1.68 -1.75
N LYS A 246 11.03 -0.60 -1.28
CA LYS A 246 11.86 0.28 -2.14
C LYS A 246 13.05 -0.45 -2.77
N VAL A 247 13.61 -1.45 -2.09
CA VAL A 247 14.72 -2.27 -2.60
C VAL A 247 14.23 -3.31 -3.60
N SER A 248 13.05 -3.90 -3.37
CA SER A 248 12.48 -4.96 -4.22
C SER A 248 11.87 -4.41 -5.52
N TYR A 249 11.36 -3.18 -5.47
CA TYR A 249 10.62 -2.55 -6.56
C TYR A 249 11.36 -2.49 -7.91
N PRO A 250 12.67 -2.10 -8.00
CA PRO A 250 13.36 -1.97 -9.28
C PRO A 250 13.42 -3.26 -10.10
N LEU A 251 13.39 -4.41 -9.43
CA LEU A 251 13.41 -5.73 -10.08
C LEU A 251 12.01 -6.32 -10.27
N SER A 252 10.97 -5.60 -9.86
CA SER A 252 9.58 -6.10 -9.85
C SER A 252 9.43 -7.47 -9.17
N LEU A 253 10.34 -7.76 -8.22
CA LEU A 253 10.36 -9.01 -7.48
C LEU A 253 9.52 -8.85 -6.21
N GLU A 254 8.40 -9.55 -6.15
CA GLU A 254 7.52 -9.58 -4.98
C GLU A 254 7.29 -11.03 -4.56
N PRO A 255 8.21 -11.60 -3.75
CA PRO A 255 8.03 -12.96 -3.24
C PRO A 255 6.75 -13.03 -2.41
N TYR A 256 5.95 -14.07 -2.62
CA TYR A 256 4.69 -14.28 -1.90
C TYR A 256 4.87 -14.29 -0.38
N ASP A 257 5.96 -14.87 0.10
CA ASP A 257 6.28 -14.93 1.53
C ASP A 257 6.49 -13.54 2.14
N LYS A 258 7.16 -12.64 1.42
CA LYS A 258 7.32 -11.25 1.87
C LYS A 258 6.02 -10.47 1.87
N MET A 259 5.22 -10.65 0.81
CA MET A 259 3.89 -10.04 0.73
C MET A 259 3.03 -10.48 1.92
N LEU A 260 3.05 -11.76 2.26
CA LEU A 260 2.32 -12.34 3.39
C LEU A 260 2.82 -11.76 4.72
N VAL A 261 4.13 -11.70 4.95
CA VAL A 261 4.74 -11.10 6.14
C VAL A 261 4.37 -9.62 6.26
N SER A 262 4.47 -8.85 5.17
CA SER A 262 4.08 -7.43 5.12
C SER A 262 2.60 -7.22 5.51
N ILE A 263 1.70 -8.06 4.96
CA ILE A 263 0.27 -7.99 5.27
C ILE A 263 0.06 -8.30 6.76
N MET A 264 0.54 -9.44 7.23
CA MET A 264 0.28 -9.90 8.59
C MET A 264 0.93 -9.02 9.66
N ALA A 265 2.14 -8.50 9.45
CA ALA A 265 2.80 -7.59 10.38
C ALA A 265 1.95 -6.33 10.64
N LYS A 266 1.35 -5.75 9.59
CA LYS A 266 0.44 -4.59 9.73
C LYS A 266 -0.84 -4.95 10.48
N LYS A 267 -1.35 -6.19 10.36
CA LYS A 267 -2.53 -6.64 11.13
C LYS A 267 -2.19 -6.83 12.61
N VAL A 268 -1.03 -7.39 12.91
CA VAL A 268 -0.51 -7.49 14.27
C VAL A 268 -0.30 -6.09 14.87
N ALA A 269 0.34 -5.19 14.12
CA ALA A 269 0.61 -3.82 14.56
C ALA A 269 -0.67 -2.97 14.80
N THR A 270 -1.81 -3.36 14.23
CA THR A 270 -3.12 -2.69 14.44
C THR A 270 -4.07 -3.50 15.35
N SER A 271 -3.55 -4.50 16.08
CA SER A 271 -4.30 -5.33 17.04
C SER A 271 -5.51 -6.05 16.44
N VAL A 272 -5.46 -6.42 15.15
CA VAL A 272 -6.57 -7.12 14.48
C VAL A 272 -6.80 -8.48 15.12
N THR A 273 -8.07 -8.79 15.43
CA THR A 273 -8.52 -10.06 16.00
C THR A 273 -9.27 -10.93 14.99
N HIS A 274 -9.93 -10.32 14.01
CA HIS A 274 -10.68 -11.00 12.96
C HIS A 274 -10.32 -10.41 11.59
N LEU A 275 -9.96 -11.26 10.65
CA LEU A 275 -9.40 -10.87 9.36
C LEU A 275 -10.03 -11.64 8.20
N VAL A 276 -10.50 -10.93 7.19
CA VAL A 276 -10.82 -11.52 5.89
C VAL A 276 -9.75 -11.10 4.87
N ILE A 277 -9.17 -12.08 4.19
CA ILE A 277 -8.26 -11.87 3.06
C ILE A 277 -9.03 -12.09 1.76
N ASP A 278 -9.10 -11.06 0.93
CA ASP A 278 -9.58 -11.11 -0.45
C ASP A 278 -8.41 -11.46 -1.36
N MET A 279 -8.45 -12.64 -1.97
CA MET A 279 -7.40 -13.19 -2.83
C MET A 279 -7.94 -13.42 -4.25
N PRO A 280 -7.85 -12.41 -5.13
CA PRO A 280 -8.19 -12.58 -6.53
C PRO A 280 -7.21 -13.54 -7.21
N VAL A 281 -7.75 -14.51 -7.97
CA VAL A 281 -6.96 -15.53 -8.69
C VAL A 281 -7.27 -15.42 -10.18
N GLY A 282 -6.24 -15.24 -11.01
CA GLY A 282 -6.42 -15.14 -12.46
C GLY A 282 -5.11 -14.85 -13.18
N LYS A 283 -5.06 -15.09 -14.48
CA LYS A 283 -3.83 -15.00 -15.31
C LYS A 283 -3.16 -13.63 -15.28
N THR A 284 -3.93 -12.56 -15.09
CA THR A 284 -3.44 -11.19 -15.11
C THR A 284 -3.39 -10.55 -13.70
N THR A 285 -3.72 -11.31 -12.65
CA THR A 285 -3.64 -10.89 -11.24
C THR A 285 -2.27 -11.20 -10.60
N LYS A 286 -2.09 -10.88 -9.32
CA LYS A 286 -0.88 -11.27 -8.56
C LYS A 286 -0.80 -12.77 -8.30
N ILE A 287 -1.93 -13.44 -8.14
CA ILE A 287 -2.02 -14.87 -7.86
C ILE A 287 -2.53 -15.56 -9.13
N PRO A 288 -1.65 -16.20 -9.90
CA PRO A 288 -2.00 -16.67 -11.25
C PRO A 288 -2.86 -17.93 -11.29
N ASN A 289 -2.89 -18.72 -10.22
CA ASN A 289 -3.62 -20.00 -10.17
C ASN A 289 -3.99 -20.43 -8.76
N MET A 290 -4.91 -21.40 -8.66
CA MET A 290 -5.45 -21.91 -7.40
C MET A 290 -4.43 -22.70 -6.57
N LYS A 291 -3.40 -23.31 -7.18
CA LYS A 291 -2.35 -24.03 -6.43
C LYS A 291 -1.59 -23.07 -5.52
N ILE A 292 -1.13 -21.95 -6.07
CA ILE A 292 -0.45 -20.89 -5.31
C ILE A 292 -1.40 -20.28 -4.27
N ALA A 293 -2.66 -20.03 -4.64
CA ALA A 293 -3.66 -19.47 -3.73
C ALA A 293 -3.87 -20.35 -2.48
N ARG A 294 -3.99 -21.67 -2.65
CA ARG A 294 -4.16 -22.62 -1.53
C ARG A 294 -2.92 -22.70 -0.64
N GLU A 295 -1.73 -22.63 -1.21
CA GLU A 295 -0.50 -22.58 -0.43
C GLU A 295 -0.41 -21.32 0.42
N LEU A 296 -0.74 -20.17 -0.16
CA LEU A 296 -0.79 -18.89 0.58
C LEU A 296 -1.87 -18.92 1.66
N GLU A 297 -3.06 -19.48 1.40
CA GLU A 297 -4.10 -19.66 2.41
C GLU A 297 -3.58 -20.47 3.60
N ARG A 298 -2.87 -21.57 3.37
CA ARG A 298 -2.26 -22.40 4.41
C ARG A 298 -1.29 -21.57 5.26
N LYS A 299 -0.39 -20.83 4.61
CA LYS A 299 0.59 -19.97 5.28
C LYS A 299 -0.09 -18.84 6.07
N PHE A 300 -1.10 -18.16 5.51
CA PHE A 300 -1.90 -17.15 6.21
C PHE A 300 -2.56 -17.71 7.46
N LYS A 301 -3.21 -18.88 7.36
CA LYS A 301 -3.86 -19.57 8.49
C LYS A 301 -2.86 -19.96 9.58
N TYR A 302 -1.66 -20.44 9.19
CA TYR A 302 -0.60 -20.77 10.14
C TYR A 302 -0.18 -19.54 10.97
N ILE A 303 0.16 -18.43 10.30
CA ILE A 303 0.58 -17.20 10.99
C ILE A 303 -0.55 -16.63 11.85
N ALA A 304 -1.77 -16.55 11.30
CA ALA A 304 -2.92 -16.04 12.03
C ALA A 304 -3.15 -16.80 13.35
N ARG A 305 -3.04 -18.13 13.33
CA ARG A 305 -3.15 -18.98 14.53
C ARG A 305 -2.10 -18.61 15.60
N ARG A 306 -0.85 -18.36 15.18
CA ARG A 306 0.24 -17.97 16.09
C ARG A 306 0.00 -16.61 16.77
N PHE A 307 -0.73 -15.70 16.11
CA PHE A 307 -1.12 -14.40 16.66
C PHE A 307 -2.54 -14.37 17.22
N LYS A 308 -3.22 -15.50 17.33
CA LYS A 308 -4.62 -15.62 17.81
C LYS A 308 -5.60 -14.79 16.98
N ILE A 309 -5.35 -14.62 15.68
CA ILE A 309 -6.22 -13.92 14.73
C ILE A 309 -7.13 -14.95 14.08
N LYS A 310 -8.46 -14.77 14.21
CA LYS A 310 -9.42 -15.52 13.41
C LYS A 310 -9.37 -15.03 11.98
N ILE A 311 -9.14 -15.93 11.02
CA ILE A 311 -8.94 -15.56 9.61
C ILE A 311 -9.82 -16.40 8.69
N LYS A 312 -10.35 -15.74 7.65
CA LYS A 312 -10.97 -16.39 6.49
C LYS A 312 -10.31 -15.86 5.22
N VAL A 313 -9.89 -16.75 4.34
CA VAL A 313 -9.31 -16.39 3.03
C VAL A 313 -10.35 -16.69 1.97
N ILE A 314 -10.71 -15.68 1.18
CA ILE A 314 -11.70 -15.76 0.11
C ILE A 314 -10.95 -15.72 -1.21
N MET A 315 -10.93 -16.85 -1.91
CA MET A 315 -10.33 -16.98 -3.23
C MET A 315 -11.41 -16.79 -4.29
N ILE A 316 -11.26 -15.75 -5.11
CA ILE A 316 -12.22 -15.43 -6.17
C ILE A 316 -11.48 -15.53 -7.51
N GLN A 317 -11.90 -16.47 -8.36
CA GLN A 317 -11.44 -16.52 -9.74
C GLN A 317 -12.02 -15.34 -10.51
N THR A 318 -11.16 -14.59 -11.19
CA THR A 318 -11.59 -13.39 -11.92
C THR A 318 -10.59 -13.06 -13.03
N GLU A 319 -11.13 -12.58 -14.14
CA GLU A 319 -10.36 -12.02 -15.26
C GLU A 319 -10.53 -10.50 -15.34
N ASP A 320 -11.52 -9.94 -14.65
CA ASP A 320 -11.88 -8.53 -14.77
C ASP A 320 -11.34 -7.64 -13.61
N PRO A 321 -11.17 -6.35 -13.88
CA PRO A 321 -11.15 -5.32 -12.86
C PRO A 321 -12.39 -5.38 -11.96
N VAL A 322 -12.39 -4.63 -10.87
CA VAL A 322 -13.55 -4.49 -9.99
C VAL A 322 -13.94 -3.02 -9.94
N GLY A 323 -15.15 -2.72 -10.42
CA GLY A 323 -15.61 -1.38 -10.70
C GLY A 323 -15.20 -0.87 -12.07
N MET A 324 -15.82 0.22 -12.50
CA MET A 324 -15.61 0.82 -13.82
C MET A 324 -14.41 1.77 -13.87
N GLY A 325 -14.13 2.44 -12.78
CA GLY A 325 -13.06 3.43 -12.66
C GLY A 325 -11.73 2.83 -12.24
N VAL A 326 -10.64 3.26 -12.86
CA VAL A 326 -9.26 2.91 -12.51
C VAL A 326 -8.44 4.19 -12.42
N GLY A 327 -7.98 4.51 -11.23
CA GLY A 327 -7.32 5.75 -10.84
C GLY A 327 -8.10 6.48 -9.74
N PRO A 328 -7.42 7.31 -8.91
CA PRO A 328 -7.96 7.75 -7.61
C PRO A 328 -9.35 8.39 -7.67
N SER A 329 -9.57 9.40 -8.53
CA SER A 329 -10.85 10.09 -8.64
C SER A 329 -11.95 9.21 -9.24
N LEU A 330 -11.63 8.40 -10.25
CA LEU A 330 -12.60 7.51 -10.87
C LEU A 330 -13.05 6.40 -9.91
N GLU A 331 -12.12 5.83 -9.15
CA GLU A 331 -12.42 4.82 -8.13
C GLU A 331 -13.23 5.43 -6.96
N ALA A 332 -12.93 6.67 -6.55
CA ALA A 332 -13.72 7.37 -5.52
C ALA A 332 -15.16 7.61 -5.98
N ARG A 333 -15.36 7.96 -7.26
CA ARG A 333 -16.71 8.09 -7.84
C ARG A 333 -17.49 6.78 -7.80
N ASP A 334 -16.86 5.67 -8.16
CA ASP A 334 -17.49 4.35 -8.11
C ASP A 334 -17.90 3.96 -6.68
N VAL A 335 -17.01 4.18 -5.71
CA VAL A 335 -17.30 3.94 -4.29
C VAL A 335 -18.51 4.76 -3.82
N LEU A 336 -18.55 6.06 -4.14
CA LEU A 336 -19.67 6.93 -3.76
C LEU A 336 -20.95 6.52 -4.45
N ARG A 337 -20.91 6.10 -5.73
CA ARG A 337 -22.09 5.60 -6.45
C ARG A 337 -22.66 4.37 -5.77
N VAL A 338 -21.81 3.42 -5.36
CA VAL A 338 -22.25 2.24 -4.61
C VAL A 338 -22.86 2.64 -3.27
N LEU A 339 -22.19 3.47 -2.47
CA LEU A 339 -22.66 3.86 -1.15
C LEU A 339 -23.93 4.70 -1.17
N GLN A 340 -24.10 5.54 -2.21
CA GLN A 340 -25.29 6.40 -2.41
C GLN A 340 -26.36 5.74 -3.27
N GLN A 341 -26.14 4.49 -3.71
CA GLN A 341 -27.12 3.72 -4.52
C GLN A 341 -27.60 4.45 -5.77
N LYS A 342 -26.66 5.11 -6.50
CA LYS A 342 -26.99 5.77 -7.77
C LYS A 342 -27.28 4.73 -8.84
N ASP A 343 -28.20 5.01 -9.77
CA ASP A 343 -28.63 4.07 -10.83
C ASP A 343 -27.51 3.43 -11.65
N ASN A 344 -26.38 4.11 -11.76
CA ASN A 344 -25.21 3.68 -12.52
C ASN A 344 -24.03 3.22 -11.65
N TYR A 345 -24.28 2.67 -10.46
CA TYR A 345 -23.22 2.13 -9.64
C TYR A 345 -22.67 0.81 -10.22
N PRO A 346 -21.35 0.54 -10.07
CA PRO A 346 -20.77 -0.74 -10.50
C PRO A 346 -21.25 -1.88 -9.60
N ALA A 347 -22.09 -2.76 -10.15
CA ALA A 347 -22.74 -3.85 -9.41
C ALA A 347 -21.72 -4.89 -8.94
N ASP A 348 -20.68 -5.15 -9.70
CA ASP A 348 -19.58 -6.06 -9.36
C ASP A 348 -18.84 -5.59 -8.10
N LEU A 349 -18.54 -4.27 -7.98
CA LEU A 349 -17.94 -3.67 -6.80
C LEU A 349 -18.87 -3.79 -5.58
N ALA A 350 -20.16 -3.54 -5.75
CA ALA A 350 -21.14 -3.67 -4.70
C ALA A 350 -21.24 -5.12 -4.21
N ASN A 351 -21.48 -6.07 -5.13
CA ASN A 351 -21.65 -7.49 -4.83
C ASN A 351 -20.41 -8.09 -4.14
N LYS A 352 -19.22 -7.79 -4.65
CA LYS A 352 -17.97 -8.23 -4.02
C LYS A 352 -17.79 -7.64 -2.63
N SER A 353 -18.13 -6.37 -2.44
CA SER A 353 -18.03 -5.71 -1.13
C SER A 353 -18.99 -6.31 -0.12
N ILE A 354 -20.23 -6.57 -0.52
CA ILE A 354 -21.26 -7.23 0.29
C ILE A 354 -20.83 -8.64 0.70
N HIS A 355 -20.31 -9.41 -0.26
CA HIS A 355 -19.79 -10.75 0.03
C HIS A 355 -18.66 -10.70 1.07
N LEU A 356 -17.66 -9.84 0.90
CA LEU A 356 -16.54 -9.72 1.84
C LEU A 356 -16.96 -9.19 3.21
N ALA A 357 -17.88 -8.22 3.26
CA ALA A 357 -18.46 -7.73 4.51
C ALA A 357 -19.26 -8.82 5.22
N GLY A 358 -20.07 -9.56 4.47
CA GLY A 358 -20.87 -10.68 4.98
C GLY A 358 -20.01 -11.76 5.61
N GLU A 359 -18.93 -12.15 4.94
CA GLU A 359 -17.97 -13.13 5.45
C GLU A 359 -17.31 -12.67 6.76
N LEU A 360 -17.04 -11.37 6.88
CA LEU A 360 -16.46 -10.81 8.11
C LEU A 360 -17.51 -10.73 9.23
N LEU A 361 -18.78 -10.42 8.92
CA LEU A 361 -19.88 -10.43 9.88
C LEU A 361 -20.11 -11.84 10.45
N GLU A 362 -20.03 -12.87 9.61
CA GLU A 362 -20.13 -14.27 10.06
C GLU A 362 -18.93 -14.67 10.91
N LEU A 363 -17.70 -14.32 10.48
CA LEU A 363 -16.47 -14.59 11.22
C LEU A 363 -16.49 -13.97 12.63
N CYS A 364 -17.12 -12.81 12.77
CA CYS A 364 -17.28 -12.06 14.02
C CYS A 364 -18.46 -12.52 14.88
N GLY A 365 -19.29 -13.43 14.38
CA GLY A 365 -20.52 -13.88 15.06
C GLY A 365 -21.63 -12.83 15.09
N LYS A 366 -21.54 -11.76 14.28
CA LYS A 366 -22.62 -10.76 14.11
C LYS A 366 -23.77 -11.28 13.25
N ALA A 367 -23.46 -12.19 12.33
CA ALA A 367 -24.44 -12.89 11.50
C ALA A 367 -24.27 -14.41 11.64
N LYS A 368 -25.38 -15.15 11.53
CA LYS A 368 -25.34 -16.61 11.39
C LYS A 368 -24.72 -16.98 10.03
N LYS A 369 -24.11 -18.16 9.94
CA LYS A 369 -23.53 -18.70 8.71
C LYS A 369 -24.53 -18.63 7.55
N GLY A 370 -24.09 -18.08 6.41
CA GLY A 370 -24.89 -17.87 5.20
C GLY A 370 -25.84 -16.69 5.25
N LYS A 371 -25.88 -15.90 6.33
CA LYS A 371 -26.74 -14.71 6.47
C LYS A 371 -25.98 -13.38 6.45
N GLY A 372 -24.65 -13.43 6.45
CA GLY A 372 -23.80 -12.24 6.51
C GLY A 372 -23.96 -11.33 5.31
N ALA A 373 -24.01 -11.87 4.09
CA ALA A 373 -24.19 -11.09 2.87
C ALA A 373 -25.55 -10.37 2.83
N GLY A 374 -26.63 -11.03 3.27
CA GLY A 374 -27.96 -10.40 3.37
C GLY A 374 -27.97 -9.24 4.39
N MET A 375 -27.30 -9.40 5.53
CA MET A 375 -27.15 -8.32 6.51
C MET A 375 -26.34 -7.14 5.93
N ALA A 376 -25.24 -7.42 5.24
CA ALA A 376 -24.42 -6.38 4.61
C ALA A 376 -25.18 -5.62 3.51
N TRP A 377 -26.02 -6.34 2.75
CA TRP A 377 -26.90 -5.75 1.74
C TRP A 377 -27.92 -4.79 2.37
N GLN A 378 -28.62 -5.21 3.42
CA GLN A 378 -29.58 -4.38 4.15
C GLN A 378 -28.95 -3.08 4.67
N VAL A 379 -27.71 -3.15 5.18
CA VAL A 379 -26.96 -1.95 5.62
C VAL A 379 -26.65 -1.02 4.47
N LEU A 380 -26.33 -1.56 3.31
CA LEU A 380 -26.08 -0.75 2.11
C LEU A 380 -27.37 -0.13 1.59
N GLU A 381 -28.43 -0.93 1.43
CA GLU A 381 -29.73 -0.55 0.89
C GLU A 381 -30.43 0.50 1.74
N SER A 382 -30.37 0.38 3.06
CA SER A 382 -30.95 1.37 4.00
C SER A 382 -30.22 2.72 4.04
N GLY A 383 -29.09 2.86 3.32
CA GLY A 383 -28.24 4.06 3.38
C GLY A 383 -27.39 4.19 4.65
N ALA A 384 -27.45 3.23 5.57
CA ALA A 384 -26.68 3.26 6.83
C ALA A 384 -25.15 3.26 6.56
N ALA A 385 -24.71 2.52 5.54
CA ALA A 385 -23.32 2.53 5.11
C ALA A 385 -22.87 3.91 4.61
N TRP A 386 -23.70 4.59 3.80
CA TRP A 386 -23.40 5.95 3.34
C TRP A 386 -23.32 6.95 4.50
N LYS A 387 -24.32 6.94 5.40
CA LYS A 387 -24.28 7.77 6.61
C LYS A 387 -23.01 7.55 7.42
N LYS A 388 -22.59 6.30 7.59
CA LYS A 388 -21.35 5.97 8.29
C LYS A 388 -20.10 6.47 7.55
N MET A 389 -20.07 6.36 6.22
CA MET A 389 -18.98 6.92 5.42
C MET A 389 -18.90 8.44 5.54
N GLN A 390 -20.03 9.14 5.56
CA GLN A 390 -20.09 10.58 5.82
C GLN A 390 -19.49 10.96 7.19
N GLU A 391 -19.82 10.18 8.25
CA GLU A 391 -19.22 10.34 9.57
C GLU A 391 -17.70 10.18 9.54
N ILE A 392 -17.19 9.16 8.82
CA ILE A 392 -15.75 8.91 8.66
C ILE A 392 -15.08 10.06 7.89
N ILE A 393 -15.63 10.46 6.74
CA ILE A 393 -15.12 11.58 5.93
C ILE A 393 -15.07 12.87 6.77
N LYS A 394 -16.14 13.20 7.49
CA LYS A 394 -16.22 14.36 8.38
C LYS A 394 -15.19 14.29 9.50
N ALA A 395 -15.06 13.14 10.15
CA ALA A 395 -14.10 12.93 11.25
C ALA A 395 -12.64 13.03 10.77
N GLN A 396 -12.38 12.71 9.50
CA GLN A 396 -11.09 12.87 8.84
C GLN A 396 -10.90 14.27 8.19
N GLY A 397 -11.86 15.19 8.34
CA GLY A 397 -11.75 16.58 7.87
C GLY A 397 -12.06 16.79 6.39
N GLY A 398 -12.79 15.87 5.76
CA GLY A 398 -13.23 15.96 4.37
C GLY A 398 -14.64 16.52 4.20
N ASN A 399 -15.03 16.76 2.93
CA ASN A 399 -16.40 17.14 2.58
C ASN A 399 -17.31 15.91 2.58
N HIS A 400 -18.17 15.78 3.59
CA HIS A 400 -19.04 14.62 3.78
C HIS A 400 -20.35 14.67 2.98
N ASN A 401 -20.66 15.80 2.33
CA ASN A 401 -21.86 15.97 1.48
C ASN A 401 -21.53 15.91 -0.01
N ILE A 402 -20.43 15.26 -0.38
CA ILE A 402 -19.97 15.17 -1.77
C ILE A 402 -20.87 14.29 -2.63
N ASP A 403 -21.26 14.78 -3.81
CA ASP A 403 -21.89 13.97 -4.87
C ASP A 403 -20.79 13.32 -5.74
N PRO A 404 -20.96 12.07 -6.19
CA PRO A 404 -19.99 11.43 -7.08
C PRO A 404 -19.69 12.21 -8.37
N ASN A 405 -20.65 12.99 -8.87
CA ASN A 405 -20.48 13.77 -10.10
C ASN A 405 -19.66 15.07 -9.88
N GLU A 406 -19.53 15.52 -8.63
CA GLU A 406 -18.69 16.67 -8.26
C GLU A 406 -17.20 16.32 -8.21
N ILE A 407 -16.85 15.04 -8.16
CA ILE A 407 -15.45 14.62 -8.19
C ILE A 407 -14.83 14.97 -9.53
N VAL A 408 -13.83 15.85 -9.49
CA VAL A 408 -13.10 16.29 -10.68
C VAL A 408 -12.28 15.15 -11.25
N ILE A 409 -12.33 14.98 -12.57
CA ILE A 409 -11.54 14.04 -13.36
C ILE A 409 -10.76 14.78 -14.45
N GLY A 410 -9.83 14.10 -15.12
CA GLY A 410 -8.99 14.71 -16.15
C GLY A 410 -9.80 15.36 -17.27
N ALA A 411 -9.51 16.62 -17.57
CA ALA A 411 -10.21 17.39 -18.60
C ALA A 411 -9.97 16.85 -20.02
N CYS A 412 -8.76 16.33 -20.28
CA CYS A 412 -8.43 15.70 -21.56
C CYS A 412 -8.91 14.27 -21.56
N LYS A 413 -9.69 13.88 -22.58
CA LYS A 413 -10.25 12.55 -22.73
C LYS A 413 -10.03 11.97 -24.12
N LYS A 414 -9.89 10.64 -24.21
CA LYS A 414 -9.85 9.89 -25.47
C LYS A 414 -10.68 8.62 -25.35
N TYR A 415 -11.53 8.39 -26.32
CA TYR A 415 -12.42 7.22 -26.39
C TYR A 415 -11.76 6.12 -27.22
N TYR A 416 -11.94 4.89 -26.78
CA TYR A 416 -11.56 3.69 -27.52
C TYR A 416 -12.80 2.86 -27.81
N THR A 417 -12.95 2.47 -29.08
CA THR A 417 -14.14 1.76 -29.58
C THR A 417 -13.77 0.39 -30.12
N ALA A 418 -14.75 -0.50 -30.16
CA ALA A 418 -14.61 -1.83 -30.73
C ALA A 418 -14.33 -1.76 -32.25
N LYS A 419 -13.26 -2.38 -32.73
CA LYS A 419 -12.91 -2.45 -34.15
C LYS A 419 -13.77 -3.44 -34.92
N LYS A 420 -14.40 -4.40 -34.25
CA LYS A 420 -15.30 -5.40 -34.77
C LYS A 420 -16.38 -5.75 -33.74
N SER A 421 -17.50 -6.31 -34.21
CA SER A 421 -18.50 -6.89 -33.32
C SER A 421 -18.05 -8.26 -32.80
N GLY A 422 -18.49 -8.65 -31.60
CA GLY A 422 -18.19 -9.93 -30.99
C GLY A 422 -18.28 -9.86 -29.45
N ARG A 423 -17.75 -10.86 -28.79
CA ARG A 423 -17.74 -10.99 -27.33
C ARG A 423 -16.35 -10.68 -26.77
N ILE A 424 -16.26 -9.96 -25.68
CA ILE A 424 -15.00 -9.72 -24.97
C ILE A 424 -14.60 -11.02 -24.26
N ASN A 425 -13.54 -11.66 -24.72
CA ASN A 425 -13.07 -12.96 -24.19
C ASN A 425 -11.73 -12.86 -23.42
N PHE A 426 -11.22 -11.67 -23.22
CA PHE A 426 -10.01 -11.44 -22.42
C PHE A 426 -9.91 -9.97 -21.99
N THR A 427 -9.59 -9.77 -20.70
CA THR A 427 -9.29 -8.47 -20.09
C THR A 427 -7.89 -8.49 -19.48
N ASN A 428 -7.08 -7.48 -19.77
CA ASN A 428 -5.70 -7.40 -19.34
C ASN A 428 -5.49 -6.38 -18.21
N ASN A 429 -5.64 -6.81 -16.97
CA ASN A 429 -5.43 -5.97 -15.78
C ASN A 429 -4.02 -5.34 -15.72
N LYS A 430 -2.99 -6.03 -16.21
CA LYS A 430 -1.63 -5.49 -16.22
C LYS A 430 -1.51 -4.29 -17.16
N VAL A 431 -2.11 -4.38 -18.35
CA VAL A 431 -2.11 -3.27 -19.32
C VAL A 431 -2.95 -2.11 -18.82
N ILE A 432 -4.12 -2.37 -18.23
CA ILE A 432 -4.95 -1.33 -17.59
C ILE A 432 -4.12 -0.55 -16.56
N ASN A 433 -3.42 -1.26 -15.67
CA ASN A 433 -2.58 -0.64 -14.64
C ASN A 433 -1.44 0.19 -15.25
N ILE A 434 -0.75 -0.33 -16.28
CA ILE A 434 0.35 0.37 -16.96
C ILE A 434 -0.17 1.65 -17.63
N VAL A 435 -1.27 1.57 -18.37
CA VAL A 435 -1.84 2.71 -19.11
C VAL A 435 -2.34 3.78 -18.14
N ALA A 436 -3.04 3.41 -17.07
CA ALA A 436 -3.49 4.37 -16.06
C ALA A 436 -2.31 5.10 -15.40
N ARG A 437 -1.19 4.43 -15.19
CA ARG A 437 0.04 5.06 -14.67
C ARG A 437 0.71 5.99 -15.69
N ILE A 438 0.74 5.64 -16.96
CA ILE A 438 1.24 6.52 -18.03
C ILE A 438 0.40 7.80 -18.09
N LEU A 439 -0.91 7.71 -17.89
CA LEU A 439 -1.80 8.86 -17.80
C LEU A 439 -1.50 9.80 -16.63
N GLY A 440 -0.84 9.29 -15.58
CA GLY A 440 -0.38 10.07 -14.42
C GLY A 440 -0.78 9.53 -13.04
N ALA A 441 -1.69 8.56 -12.98
CA ALA A 441 -2.11 7.98 -11.70
C ALA A 441 -0.95 7.21 -11.00
N PRO A 442 -0.86 7.21 -9.67
CA PRO A 442 -1.72 7.87 -8.69
C PRO A 442 -1.31 9.32 -8.37
N SER A 443 -0.15 9.78 -8.84
CA SER A 443 0.39 11.11 -8.52
C SER A 443 -0.53 12.24 -9.01
N ASP A 444 -1.10 12.07 -10.20
CA ASP A 444 -2.20 12.88 -10.68
C ASP A 444 -3.52 12.15 -10.38
N LYS A 445 -4.24 12.63 -9.36
CA LYS A 445 -5.50 12.01 -8.94
C LYS A 445 -6.60 12.06 -10.00
N LEU A 446 -6.50 13.00 -10.93
CA LEU A 446 -7.47 13.20 -12.01
C LEU A 446 -7.31 12.20 -13.16
N ALA A 447 -6.13 11.57 -13.26
CA ALA A 447 -5.79 10.64 -14.34
C ALA A 447 -6.36 9.24 -14.09
N GLY A 448 -6.75 8.56 -15.18
CA GLY A 448 -7.23 7.19 -15.08
C GLY A 448 -7.92 6.68 -16.32
N ILE A 449 -8.54 5.52 -16.19
CA ILE A 449 -9.32 4.84 -17.21
C ILE A 449 -10.73 4.58 -16.67
N TYR A 450 -11.75 4.84 -17.48
CA TYR A 450 -13.11 4.41 -17.22
C TYR A 450 -13.48 3.31 -18.19
N LEU A 451 -13.78 2.13 -17.68
CA LEU A 451 -14.19 0.96 -18.46
C LEU A 451 -15.69 1.04 -18.71
N ASN A 452 -16.07 0.94 -19.97
CA ASN A 452 -17.49 0.94 -20.40
C ASN A 452 -17.99 -0.47 -20.65
N LYS A 453 -17.07 -1.45 -20.62
CA LYS A 453 -17.32 -2.86 -20.92
C LYS A 453 -16.50 -3.75 -20.01
N GLU A 454 -16.99 -4.98 -19.81
CA GLU A 454 -16.39 -6.03 -18.99
C GLU A 454 -16.15 -7.29 -19.82
N TYR A 455 -15.44 -8.26 -19.22
CA TYR A 455 -15.32 -9.61 -19.78
C TYR A 455 -16.73 -10.19 -20.02
N ASP A 456 -16.89 -10.90 -21.12
CA ASP A 456 -18.11 -11.55 -21.52
C ASP A 456 -19.17 -10.63 -22.14
N ASP A 457 -18.99 -9.32 -22.14
CA ASP A 457 -19.87 -8.39 -22.84
C ASP A 457 -19.89 -8.60 -24.35
N HIS A 458 -21.08 -8.57 -24.94
CA HIS A 458 -21.26 -8.43 -26.38
C HIS A 458 -21.09 -6.97 -26.80
N VAL A 459 -20.27 -6.74 -27.81
CA VAL A 459 -20.01 -5.40 -28.33
C VAL A 459 -20.25 -5.34 -29.85
N LYS A 460 -20.79 -4.21 -30.31
CA LYS A 460 -20.91 -3.88 -31.71
C LYS A 460 -19.72 -3.07 -32.20
N LYS A 461 -19.34 -3.20 -33.48
CA LYS A 461 -18.33 -2.33 -34.11
C LYS A 461 -18.66 -0.86 -33.85
N GLY A 462 -17.70 -0.07 -33.39
CA GLY A 462 -17.87 1.34 -33.04
C GLY A 462 -18.32 1.59 -31.59
N GLU A 463 -18.78 0.57 -30.88
CA GLU A 463 -19.23 0.72 -29.50
C GLU A 463 -18.05 1.05 -28.54
N ARG A 464 -18.28 1.95 -27.57
CA ARG A 464 -17.25 2.42 -26.66
C ARG A 464 -16.85 1.32 -25.68
N LEU A 465 -15.55 0.99 -25.65
CA LEU A 465 -14.95 0.01 -24.75
C LEU A 465 -14.44 0.66 -23.45
N PHE A 466 -13.70 1.75 -23.57
CA PHE A 466 -13.17 2.50 -22.43
C PHE A 466 -12.81 3.94 -22.81
N THR A 467 -12.63 4.75 -21.78
CA THR A 467 -12.25 6.17 -21.91
C THR A 467 -11.00 6.44 -21.09
N LEU A 468 -10.01 7.07 -21.68
CA LEU A 468 -8.83 7.58 -20.99
C LEU A 468 -9.06 9.00 -20.52
N TYR A 469 -8.57 9.32 -19.31
CA TYR A 469 -8.62 10.65 -18.72
C TYR A 469 -7.21 11.06 -18.29
N ALA A 470 -6.81 12.28 -18.65
CA ALA A 470 -5.54 12.86 -18.25
C ALA A 470 -5.65 14.37 -18.06
N ARG A 471 -4.67 14.97 -17.39
CA ARG A 471 -4.59 16.42 -17.23
C ARG A 471 -4.22 17.13 -18.53
N ASN A 472 -3.44 16.50 -19.39
CA ASN A 472 -2.95 17.08 -20.64
C ASN A 472 -2.94 16.07 -21.81
N LYS A 473 -2.86 16.61 -23.03
CA LYS A 473 -2.87 15.82 -24.28
C LYS A 473 -1.63 14.94 -24.44
N GLU A 474 -0.49 15.36 -23.91
CA GLU A 474 0.76 14.60 -24.03
C GLU A 474 0.68 13.25 -23.29
N LYS A 475 0.07 13.21 -22.11
CA LYS A 475 -0.19 11.96 -21.40
C LYS A 475 -1.10 11.01 -22.16
N LEU A 476 -2.12 11.55 -22.84
CA LEU A 476 -2.99 10.75 -23.73
C LEU A 476 -2.20 10.17 -24.92
N ARG A 477 -1.31 10.97 -25.53
CA ARG A 477 -0.44 10.53 -26.65
C ARG A 477 0.48 9.39 -26.20
N LEU A 478 1.12 9.49 -25.02
CA LEU A 478 1.96 8.42 -24.48
C LEU A 478 1.17 7.13 -24.20
N ALA A 479 -0.03 7.25 -23.65
CA ALA A 479 -0.92 6.12 -23.42
C ALA A 479 -1.33 5.45 -24.74
N ASP A 480 -1.58 6.24 -25.78
CA ASP A 480 -1.91 5.76 -27.13
C ASP A 480 -0.77 4.93 -27.73
N ILE A 481 0.47 5.41 -27.64
CA ILE A 481 1.67 4.66 -28.07
C ILE A 481 1.78 3.31 -27.35
N ALA A 482 1.50 3.27 -26.04
CA ALA A 482 1.49 2.02 -25.29
C ALA A 482 0.41 1.06 -25.77
N LEU A 483 -0.78 1.57 -26.07
CA LEU A 483 -1.93 0.79 -26.55
C LEU A 483 -1.80 0.30 -28.01
N GLN A 484 -0.91 0.87 -28.81
CA GLN A 484 -0.55 0.32 -30.12
C GLN A 484 0.18 -1.02 -30.01
N LYS A 485 0.93 -1.25 -28.91
CA LYS A 485 1.73 -2.45 -28.65
C LYS A 485 1.02 -3.47 -27.76
N GLN A 486 0.01 -3.06 -27.01
CA GLN A 486 -0.67 -3.88 -25.99
C GLN A 486 -2.17 -3.63 -26.02
N ILE A 487 -2.97 -4.66 -25.74
CA ILE A 487 -4.43 -4.57 -25.75
C ILE A 487 -4.99 -4.70 -24.32
N ILE A 488 -6.02 -3.91 -24.03
CA ILE A 488 -6.83 -4.05 -22.80
C ILE A 488 -7.84 -5.17 -22.99
N PHE A 489 -8.62 -5.13 -24.07
CA PHE A 489 -9.63 -6.12 -24.38
C PHE A 489 -9.32 -6.90 -25.66
N ARG A 490 -9.63 -8.19 -25.66
CA ARG A 490 -9.68 -9.00 -26.88
C ARG A 490 -11.14 -9.34 -27.17
N ILE A 491 -11.58 -9.07 -28.41
CA ILE A 491 -12.91 -9.41 -28.88
C ILE A 491 -12.79 -10.69 -29.71
N GLY A 492 -13.50 -11.74 -29.29
CA GLY A 492 -13.66 -13.00 -30.03
C GLY A 492 -14.90 -12.98 -30.94
N LYS A 493 -15.13 -14.10 -31.61
CA LYS A 493 -16.41 -14.36 -32.32
C LYS A 493 -17.51 -14.65 -31.32
#